data_82a0027c7f89d3c8a728af837af9c474
#
_entry.id   82a0027c7f89d3c8a728af837af9c474
#
_cell.length_a   1.000
_cell.length_b   1.000
_cell.length_c   1.000
_cell.angle_alpha   90.00
_cell.angle_beta   90.00
_cell.angle_gamma   90.00
#
_symmetry.space_group_name_H-M   'P 1'
#
loop_
_entity.id
_entity.type
_entity.pdbx_description
1 polymer ?
#
loop_
_entity_poly.entity_id
_entity_poly.type
_entity_poly.pdbx_seq_one_letter_code
_entity_poly.pdbx_strand_id
1 'polypeptide(L)'
;MRRKNNHSLKLLTSILFGVLAVSAAYSQSTDPAWLDGLSHQLAAENQCRVDYYINISEGRLGGLNTYEARAQCRDGRQFDASKTEPDEKFVIRPCGTVVC
;
A
#
# COMPACT_ATOMS: atom_id res chain seq x y z
N MET A 1 -45.00 26.84 39.01
CA MET A 1 -44.74 26.45 38.72
C MET A 1 -44.19 25.81 38.13
N ARG A 2 -44.05 25.81 37.93
CA ARG A 2 -43.59 25.27 37.46
C ARG A 2 -42.92 24.72 36.73
N ARG A 3 -42.70 24.77 36.36
CA ARG A 3 -42.12 24.33 35.73
C ARG A 3 -41.28 23.86 35.20
N LYS A 4 -41.11 23.98 35.00
CA LYS A 4 -40.36 23.67 34.59
C LYS A 4 -39.66 22.95 34.15
N ASN A 5 -39.65 22.99 34.07
CA ASN A 5 -38.89 22.42 33.68
C ASN A 5 -38.38 21.66 33.14
N ASN A 6 -38.55 21.79 32.86
CA ASN A 6 -37.99 21.19 32.30
C ASN A 6 -37.37 20.89 31.62
N HIS A 7 -37.37 21.28 31.24
CA HIS A 7 -36.63 21.12 30.53
C HIS A 7 -35.71 20.68 30.23
N SER A 8 -35.59 21.00 30.36
CA SER A 8 -34.61 20.77 30.20
C SER A 8 -34.13 19.81 29.95
N LEU A 9 -34.34 19.53 29.71
CA LEU A 9 -33.73 18.76 29.44
C LEU A 9 -33.40 18.26 28.60
N LYS A 10 -33.66 18.45 28.20
CA LYS A 10 -33.30 18.14 27.38
C LYS A 10 -32.48 18.03 26.80
N LEU A 11 -32.21 18.37 26.60
CA LEU A 11 -31.31 18.37 26.04
C LEU A 11 -30.56 17.73 25.85
N LEU A 12 -30.38 17.53 25.92
CA LEU A 12 -29.52 17.08 25.83
C LEU A 12 -29.15 16.25 25.25
N THR A 13 -29.33 16.05 24.92
CA THR A 13 -28.96 15.31 24.38
C THR A 13 -28.39 15.11 23.45
N SER A 14 -28.33 15.56 23.00
CA SER A 14 -27.78 15.48 22.11
C SER A 14 -26.82 15.22 21.84
N ILE A 15 -26.49 15.13 21.83
CA ILE A 15 -25.54 15.04 21.58
C ILE A 15 -24.91 14.15 21.22
N LEU A 16 -24.83 13.82 20.96
CA LEU A 16 -24.15 13.13 20.70
C LEU A 16 -23.77 12.60 19.90
N PHE A 17 -23.78 12.54 19.33
CA PHE A 17 -23.36 12.12 18.63
C PHE A 17 -22.64 12.02 17.94
N GLY A 18 -22.54 12.23 17.67
CA GLY A 18 -21.94 12.33 16.95
C GLY A 18 -20.93 11.91 16.82
N VAL A 19 -20.56 11.67 16.70
CA VAL A 19 -19.60 11.36 16.57
C VAL A 19 -19.16 10.52 16.00
N LEU A 20 -19.08 10.27 15.51
CA LEU A 20 -18.66 9.68 14.99
C LEU A 20 -18.11 9.35 14.08
N ALA A 21 -17.99 9.35 13.69
CA ALA A 21 -17.68 9.05 12.81
C ALA A 21 -16.67 9.04 12.34
N VAL A 22 -16.20 8.95 12.13
CA VAL A 22 -15.17 9.00 11.77
C VAL A 22 -14.65 8.22 11.16
N SER A 23 -14.60 7.95 10.66
CA SER A 23 -14.16 7.31 10.12
C SER A 23 -13.40 7.06 9.49
N ALA A 24 -13.11 7.00 9.30
CA ALA A 24 -12.31 6.56 8.90
C ALA A 24 -11.98 6.29 7.83
N ALA A 25 -11.74 6.84 7.39
CA ALA A 25 -11.43 6.69 6.23
C ALA A 25 -10.14 6.63 6.03
N TYR A 26 -9.40 5.86 6.31
CA TYR A 26 -8.16 5.93 5.92
C TYR A 26 -8.02 5.46 4.67
N SER A 27 -7.10 5.96 3.99
CA SER A 27 -6.82 5.60 2.69
C SER A 27 -6.29 4.26 2.66
N GLN A 28 -6.73 3.51 1.79
CA GLN A 28 -6.19 2.25 1.54
C GLN A 28 -4.99 2.39 0.73
N SER A 29 -4.05 1.53 0.93
CA SER A 29 -2.93 1.46 0.03
C SER A 29 -3.43 1.04 -1.32
N THR A 30 -2.97 1.70 -2.35
CA THR A 30 -3.32 1.34 -3.70
C THR A 30 -2.30 0.42 -4.33
N ASP A 31 -1.26 0.08 -3.60
CA ASP A 31 -0.25 -0.80 -4.15
C ASP A 31 -0.77 -2.22 -4.24
N PRO A 32 -0.43 -2.94 -5.32
CA PRO A 32 -0.84 -4.33 -5.44
C PRO A 32 -0.20 -5.19 -4.36
N ALA A 33 -0.94 -6.19 -3.96
CA ALA A 33 -0.48 -7.07 -2.88
C ALA A 33 0.81 -7.82 -3.24
N TRP A 34 1.03 -8.08 -4.53
CA TRP A 34 2.21 -8.85 -4.91
C TRP A 34 3.51 -8.10 -4.61
N LEU A 35 3.44 -6.81 -4.38
CA LEU A 35 4.64 -6.06 -3.99
C LEU A 35 5.17 -6.48 -2.63
N ASP A 36 4.32 -7.02 -1.77
CA ASP A 36 4.81 -7.53 -0.48
C ASP A 36 5.78 -8.69 -0.68
N GLY A 37 5.44 -9.60 -1.58
CA GLY A 37 6.33 -10.70 -1.88
C GLY A 37 7.64 -10.23 -2.46
N LEU A 38 7.58 -9.25 -3.33
CA LEU A 38 8.79 -8.70 -3.91
C LEU A 38 9.65 -8.03 -2.85
N SER A 39 9.02 -7.30 -1.95
CA SER A 39 9.74 -6.65 -0.86
C SER A 39 10.50 -7.66 -0.01
N HIS A 40 9.85 -8.78 0.31
CA HIS A 40 10.50 -9.82 1.09
C HIS A 40 11.65 -10.46 0.32
N GLN A 41 11.47 -10.68 -0.95
CA GLN A 41 12.53 -11.28 -1.75
C GLN A 41 13.73 -10.34 -1.86
N LEU A 42 13.48 -9.05 -2.08
CA LEU A 42 14.57 -8.08 -2.17
C LEU A 42 15.33 -7.98 -0.86
N ALA A 43 14.61 -8.01 0.27
CA ALA A 43 15.27 -7.95 1.55
C ALA A 43 16.13 -9.19 1.79
N ALA A 44 15.61 -10.34 1.43
CA ALA A 44 16.31 -11.60 1.69
C ALA A 44 17.48 -11.85 0.76
N GLU A 45 17.33 -11.52 -0.50
CA GLU A 45 18.32 -11.90 -1.50
C GLU A 45 19.28 -10.78 -1.87
N ASN A 46 18.84 -9.54 -1.73
CA ASN A 46 19.64 -8.40 -2.17
C ASN A 46 19.93 -7.42 -1.04
N GLN A 47 19.53 -7.75 0.16
CA GLN A 47 19.70 -6.84 1.30
C GLN A 47 19.16 -5.46 0.98
N CYS A 48 18.02 -5.42 0.28
CA CYS A 48 17.40 -4.18 -0.14
C CYS A 48 16.16 -3.93 0.70
N ARG A 49 16.19 -2.89 1.50
CA ARG A 49 15.01 -2.43 2.19
C ARG A 49 14.35 -1.43 1.28
N VAL A 50 13.20 -1.77 0.77
CA VAL A 50 12.54 -0.96 -0.23
C VAL A 50 12.02 0.32 0.40
N ASP A 51 12.35 1.44 -0.23
CA ASP A 51 11.83 2.74 0.15
C ASP A 51 10.54 3.01 -0.59
N TYR A 52 10.55 2.81 -1.90
CA TYR A 52 9.34 2.95 -2.71
C TYR A 52 9.54 2.19 -4.02
N TYR A 53 8.44 2.03 -4.73
CA TYR A 53 8.44 1.40 -6.05
C TYR A 53 8.05 2.41 -7.09
N ILE A 54 8.56 2.24 -8.30
CA ILE A 54 8.14 3.01 -9.46
C ILE A 54 7.92 2.05 -10.61
N ASN A 55 7.23 2.52 -11.61
CA ASN A 55 6.98 1.75 -12.84
C ASN A 55 6.30 0.42 -12.54
N ILE A 56 5.36 0.44 -11.62
CA ILE A 56 4.61 -0.76 -11.28
C ILE A 56 3.66 -1.06 -12.43
N SER A 57 3.73 -2.27 -12.96
CA SER A 57 2.83 -2.62 -14.04
C SER A 57 2.47 -4.09 -13.99
N GLU A 58 1.30 -4.37 -14.51
CA GLU A 58 0.80 -5.73 -14.65
C GLU A 58 0.34 -5.88 -16.08
N GLY A 59 0.57 -7.05 -16.63
CA GLY A 59 0.18 -7.30 -18.00
C GLY A 59 -0.06 -8.77 -18.22
N ARG A 60 -0.13 -9.13 -19.47
CA ARG A 60 -0.32 -10.52 -19.86
C ARG A 60 0.59 -10.81 -21.04
N LEU A 61 1.14 -12.00 -21.00
CA LEU A 61 1.99 -12.45 -22.07
C LEU A 61 1.65 -13.91 -22.34
N GLY A 62 1.11 -14.18 -23.52
CA GLY A 62 0.72 -15.54 -23.85
C GLY A 62 -0.33 -16.08 -22.91
N GLY A 63 -1.22 -15.23 -22.42
CA GLY A 63 -2.26 -15.67 -21.50
C GLY A 63 -1.83 -15.74 -20.05
N LEU A 64 -0.56 -15.49 -19.76
CA LEU A 64 -0.05 -15.54 -18.40
C LEU A 64 0.10 -14.14 -17.85
N ASN A 65 -0.19 -13.98 -16.58
CA ASN A 65 -0.05 -12.67 -15.94
C ASN A 65 1.41 -12.35 -15.72
N THR A 66 1.75 -11.09 -15.96
CA THR A 66 3.12 -10.61 -15.75
C THR A 66 3.10 -9.44 -14.80
N TYR A 67 4.19 -9.29 -14.05
CA TYR A 67 4.32 -8.25 -13.04
C TYR A 67 5.69 -7.63 -13.14
N GLU A 68 5.75 -6.31 -13.09
CA GLU A 68 7.02 -5.60 -13.15
C GLU A 68 7.00 -4.43 -12.21
N ALA A 69 8.15 -4.15 -11.63
CA ALA A 69 8.30 -2.97 -10.79
C ALA A 69 9.78 -2.67 -10.64
N ARG A 70 10.07 -1.39 -10.44
CA ARG A 70 11.41 -0.98 -10.07
C ARG A 70 11.39 -0.58 -8.61
N ALA A 71 12.32 -1.11 -7.85
CA ALA A 71 12.40 -0.85 -6.42
C ALA A 71 13.55 0.10 -6.14
N GLN A 72 13.29 1.11 -5.34
CA GLN A 72 14.31 2.00 -4.83
C GLN A 72 14.61 1.56 -3.40
N CYS A 73 15.85 1.18 -3.16
CA CYS A 73 16.26 0.77 -1.82
C CYS A 73 16.61 2.01 -1.00
N ARG A 74 16.50 1.88 0.30
CA ARG A 74 16.79 3.00 1.19
C ARG A 74 18.24 3.44 1.11
N ASP A 75 19.13 2.52 0.71
CA ASP A 75 20.54 2.86 0.58
C ASP A 75 20.90 3.41 -0.80
N GLY A 76 19.92 3.67 -1.63
CA GLY A 76 20.14 4.31 -2.91
C GLY A 76 20.22 3.37 -4.10
N ARG A 77 20.32 2.06 -3.86
CA ARG A 77 20.37 1.12 -4.96
C ARG A 77 18.99 0.98 -5.57
N GLN A 78 18.97 0.57 -6.84
CA GLN A 78 17.72 0.31 -7.53
C GLN A 78 17.80 -1.07 -8.18
N PHE A 79 16.65 -1.71 -8.22
CA PHE A 79 16.51 -3.02 -8.83
C PHE A 79 15.28 -3.06 -9.71
N ASP A 80 15.42 -3.71 -10.86
CA ASP A 80 14.26 -4.05 -11.68
C ASP A 80 13.85 -5.46 -11.36
N ALA A 81 12.56 -5.66 -11.22
CA ALA A 81 12.02 -6.97 -10.91
C ALA A 81 10.89 -7.31 -11.87
N SER A 82 10.87 -8.53 -12.30
CA SER A 82 9.79 -9.01 -13.17
C SER A 82 9.46 -10.44 -12.83
N LYS A 83 8.22 -10.79 -13.08
CA LYS A 83 7.75 -12.13 -12.83
C LYS A 83 6.63 -12.46 -13.79
N THR A 84 6.60 -13.70 -14.27
CA THR A 84 5.51 -14.20 -15.09
C THR A 84 4.96 -15.42 -14.41
N GLU A 85 3.66 -15.47 -14.21
CA GLU A 85 3.06 -16.65 -13.63
C GLU A 85 3.34 -17.86 -14.50
N PRO A 86 3.51 -19.05 -13.92
CA PRO A 86 3.27 -19.37 -12.50
C PRO A 86 4.52 -19.28 -11.63
N ASP A 87 5.54 -18.57 -12.07
CA ASP A 87 6.75 -18.42 -11.28
C ASP A 87 6.43 -17.81 -9.94
N GLU A 88 7.09 -18.29 -8.90
CA GLU A 88 6.85 -17.77 -7.56
C GLU A 88 7.83 -16.69 -7.18
N LYS A 89 8.96 -16.62 -7.86
CA LYS A 89 9.98 -15.65 -7.53
C LYS A 89 10.15 -14.67 -8.65
N PHE A 90 10.56 -13.47 -8.29
CA PHE A 90 10.88 -12.46 -9.27
C PHE A 90 12.30 -12.65 -9.78
N VAL A 91 12.49 -12.30 -11.03
CA VAL A 91 13.82 -12.12 -11.59
C VAL A 91 14.22 -10.70 -11.24
N ILE A 92 15.28 -10.56 -10.49
CA ILE A 92 15.71 -9.26 -9.96
C ILE A 92 17.04 -8.91 -10.58
N ARG A 93 17.14 -7.72 -11.14
CA ARG A 93 18.37 -7.23 -11.72
C ARG A 93 18.73 -5.88 -11.15
N PRO A 94 20.00 -5.70 -10.77
CA PRO A 94 20.42 -4.39 -10.29
C PRO A 94 20.42 -3.40 -11.43
N CYS A 95 20.01 -2.17 -11.15
CA CYS A 95 20.14 -1.08 -12.10
C CYS A 95 21.50 -0.48 -11.90
N GLY A 96 22.19 -0.27 -13.00
CA GLY A 96 23.50 0.37 -12.93
C GLY A 96 23.34 1.87 -12.82
N THR A 97 24.41 2.56 -13.09
CA THR A 97 24.38 4.00 -13.08
C THR A 97 23.69 4.55 -14.30
N VAL A 98 23.47 3.70 -15.29
CA VAL A 98 22.72 4.14 -16.41
C VAL A 98 21.31 3.67 -16.19
N VAL A 99 20.49 3.96 -17.13
CA VAL A 99 19.11 3.62 -17.02
C VAL A 99 18.90 2.14 -16.89
N CYS A 100 17.94 1.74 -16.13
CA CYS A 100 17.50 0.38 -16.11
C CYS A 100 16.65 0.06 -17.31
#